data_fc01c05f79fd1e5f783a22b24bcbea72
#
_entry.id   fc01c05f79fd1e5f783a22b24bcbea72
#
_cell.length_a   1.000
_cell.length_b   1.000
_cell.length_c   1.000
_cell.angle_alpha   90.00
_cell.angle_beta   90.00
_cell.angle_gamma   90.00
#
_symmetry.space_group_name_H-M   'P 1'
#
loop_
_entity.id
_entity.type
_entity.pdbx_description
1 polymer ?
#
loop_
_entity_poly.entity_id
_entity_poly.type
_entity_poly.pdbx_seq_one_letter_code
_entity_poly.pdbx_strand_id
1 'polypeptide(L)'
;LHCIQQIVLTPTCALSGCHRAPGAQEGMELTDGNAYAHLVGVASNQAFPPMDRVVPGDPDNSYLIVKLEGVDPRLAGGQMPAGGPFLSQAELNVIRQWILNGAMDD
;
A
#
# COMPACT_ATOMS: atom_id res chain seq x y z
N LEU A 1 -8.09 2.98 -9.00
CA LEU A 1 -8.02 2.23 -7.72
C LEU A 1 -8.94 1.02 -7.69
N HIS A 2 -10.08 1.07 -8.38
CA HIS A 2 -11.05 -0.02 -8.35
C HIS A 2 -10.44 -1.38 -8.73
N CYS A 3 -9.66 -1.44 -9.81
CA CYS A 3 -9.00 -2.68 -10.22
C CYS A 3 -8.02 -3.18 -9.15
N ILE A 4 -7.22 -2.27 -8.61
CA ILE A 4 -6.25 -2.60 -7.56
C ILE A 4 -6.97 -3.12 -6.31
N GLN A 5 -8.11 -2.51 -5.97
CA GLN A 5 -8.92 -2.95 -4.84
C GLN A 5 -9.36 -4.41 -5.02
N GLN A 6 -9.86 -4.76 -6.20
CA GLN A 6 -10.40 -6.11 -6.46
C GLN A 6 -9.31 -7.18 -6.56
N ILE A 7 -8.19 -6.89 -7.21
CA ILE A 7 -7.18 -7.91 -7.50
C ILE A 7 -6.06 -7.98 -6.45
N VAL A 8 -5.83 -6.92 -5.68
CA VAL A 8 -4.73 -6.86 -4.71
C VAL A 8 -5.22 -6.59 -3.30
N LEU A 9 -5.85 -5.42 -3.07
CA LEU A 9 -6.10 -4.96 -1.70
C LEU A 9 -7.06 -5.86 -0.94
N THR A 10 -8.22 -6.14 -1.52
CA THR A 10 -9.24 -6.96 -0.84
C THR A 10 -8.75 -8.39 -0.59
N PRO A 11 -8.24 -9.13 -1.60
CA PRO A 11 -7.87 -10.54 -1.37
C PRO A 11 -6.56 -10.73 -0.63
N THR A 12 -5.67 -9.74 -0.60
CA THR A 12 -4.29 -9.93 -0.12
C THR A 12 -3.95 -9.07 1.10
N CYS A 13 -4.49 -7.86 1.19
CA CYS A 13 -4.11 -6.88 2.21
C CYS A 13 -5.19 -6.64 3.24
N ALA A 14 -6.45 -6.56 2.83
CA ALA A 14 -7.58 -6.26 3.70
C ALA A 14 -8.13 -7.52 4.38
N LEU A 15 -7.24 -8.30 4.96
CA LEU A 15 -7.58 -9.51 5.69
C LEU A 15 -7.78 -9.22 7.17
N SER A 16 -8.56 -10.05 7.85
CA SER A 16 -8.75 -9.96 9.30
C SER A 16 -7.40 -10.06 10.02
N GLY A 17 -7.14 -9.12 10.94
CA GLY A 17 -5.87 -9.04 11.64
C GLY A 17 -4.75 -8.35 10.85
N CYS A 18 -5.02 -7.93 9.63
CA CYS A 18 -4.07 -7.18 8.79
C CYS A 18 -4.59 -5.76 8.58
N HIS A 19 -5.06 -5.42 7.38
CA HIS A 19 -5.54 -4.06 7.07
C HIS A 19 -7.06 -4.00 6.91
N ARG A 20 -7.75 -4.57 7.87
CA ARG A 20 -9.22 -4.62 7.94
C ARG A 20 -9.67 -4.37 9.37
N ALA A 21 -10.69 -3.53 9.55
CA ALA A 21 -11.28 -3.29 10.88
C ALA A 21 -12.05 -4.53 11.38
N PRO A 22 -12.13 -4.76 12.71
CA PRO A 22 -11.45 -3.99 13.74
C PRO A 22 -9.97 -4.35 13.85
N GLY A 23 -9.15 -3.43 14.38
CA GLY A 23 -7.75 -3.72 14.64
C GLY A 23 -6.85 -3.64 13.41
N ALA A 24 -7.21 -2.87 12.38
CA ALA A 24 -6.37 -2.68 11.21
C ALA A 24 -4.95 -2.26 11.60
N GLN A 25 -3.93 -2.98 11.11
CA GLN A 25 -2.53 -2.72 11.43
C GLN A 25 -2.12 -1.31 11.00
N GLU A 26 -1.38 -0.61 11.86
CA GLU A 26 -0.94 0.77 11.65
C GLU A 26 -2.12 1.74 11.44
N GLY A 27 -3.32 1.40 11.88
CA GLY A 27 -4.51 2.19 11.64
C GLY A 27 -4.88 2.34 10.18
N MET A 28 -4.38 1.44 9.32
CA MET A 28 -4.58 1.53 7.87
C MET A 28 -5.57 0.49 7.41
N GLU A 29 -6.79 0.91 7.08
CA GLU A 29 -7.82 0.02 6.59
C GLU A 29 -7.85 0.05 5.05
N LEU A 30 -7.66 -1.10 4.42
CA LEU A 30 -7.58 -1.23 2.96
C LEU A 30 -8.79 -1.92 2.35
N THR A 31 -9.91 -2.00 3.08
CA THR A 31 -11.15 -2.52 2.55
C THR A 31 -11.74 -1.60 1.48
N ASP A 32 -12.59 -2.15 0.62
CA ASP A 32 -13.24 -1.39 -0.44
C ASP A 32 -13.99 -0.18 0.13
N GLY A 33 -13.77 0.97 -0.48
CA GLY A 33 -14.34 2.25 -0.04
C GLY A 33 -13.51 2.98 1.01
N ASN A 34 -12.51 2.33 1.62
CA ASN A 34 -11.68 2.94 2.67
C ASN A 34 -10.23 3.17 2.25
N ALA A 35 -9.74 2.40 1.27
CA ALA A 35 -8.32 2.39 0.93
C ALA A 35 -7.80 3.76 0.49
N TYR A 36 -8.54 4.50 -0.33
CA TYR A 36 -8.08 5.79 -0.83
C TYR A 36 -7.74 6.74 0.31
N ALA A 37 -8.66 6.91 1.26
CA ALA A 37 -8.48 7.84 2.38
C ALA A 37 -7.37 7.41 3.32
N HIS A 38 -7.05 6.12 3.38
CA HIS A 38 -5.99 5.58 4.24
C HIS A 38 -4.61 5.54 3.56
N LEU A 39 -4.55 5.70 2.25
CA LEU A 39 -3.30 5.62 1.49
C LEU A 39 -2.81 6.97 0.98
N VAL A 40 -3.65 7.69 0.25
CA VAL A 40 -3.19 8.85 -0.53
C VAL A 40 -3.02 10.08 0.38
N GLY A 41 -1.79 10.62 0.42
CA GLY A 41 -1.46 11.79 1.22
C GLY A 41 -1.41 11.55 2.72
N VAL A 42 -1.36 10.28 3.16
CA VAL A 42 -1.34 9.92 4.59
C VAL A 42 0.09 9.52 4.97
N ALA A 43 0.61 10.13 6.03
CA ALA A 43 1.95 9.82 6.51
C ALA A 43 2.01 8.40 7.06
N SER A 44 3.10 7.69 6.73
CA SER A 44 3.37 6.37 7.30
C SER A 44 3.78 6.50 8.76
N ASN A 45 3.23 5.62 9.61
CA ASN A 45 3.62 5.56 11.02
C ASN A 45 4.99 4.91 11.23
N GLN A 46 5.52 4.20 10.24
CA GLN A 46 6.77 3.45 10.34
C GLN A 46 7.94 4.13 9.67
N ALA A 47 7.71 4.97 8.68
CA ALA A 47 8.79 5.49 7.84
C ALA A 47 9.66 6.51 8.59
N PHE A 48 10.98 6.31 8.52
CA PHE A 48 11.97 7.28 8.98
C PHE A 48 13.16 7.25 8.01
N PRO A 49 13.47 8.36 7.30
CA PRO A 49 12.79 9.67 7.36
C PRO A 49 11.31 9.59 6.98
N PRO A 50 10.49 10.56 7.41
CA PRO A 50 9.04 10.52 7.15
C PRO A 50 8.71 10.41 5.67
N MET A 51 7.75 9.53 5.36
CA MET A 51 7.23 9.32 4.00
C MET A 51 5.71 9.18 4.07
N ASP A 52 5.01 9.65 3.04
CA ASP A 52 3.59 9.34 2.90
C ASP A 52 3.41 7.93 2.35
N ARG A 53 2.29 7.31 2.67
CA ARG A 53 1.95 5.98 2.19
C ARG A 53 1.87 5.95 0.66
N VAL A 54 1.18 6.92 0.07
CA VAL A 54 1.12 7.12 -1.38
C VAL A 54 1.28 8.62 -1.68
N VAL A 55 2.25 8.94 -2.52
CA VAL A 55 2.46 10.29 -3.06
C VAL A 55 2.01 10.30 -4.51
N PRO A 56 0.91 10.98 -4.86
CA PRO A 56 0.45 11.00 -6.24
C PRO A 56 1.55 11.43 -7.21
N GLY A 57 1.75 10.66 -8.27
CA GLY A 57 2.77 10.94 -9.29
C GLY A 57 4.18 10.49 -8.94
N ASP A 58 4.42 9.96 -7.73
CA ASP A 58 5.77 9.62 -7.28
C ASP A 58 5.82 8.25 -6.57
N PRO A 59 5.79 7.15 -7.33
CA PRO A 59 5.82 5.81 -6.73
C PRO A 59 7.09 5.52 -5.95
N ASP A 60 8.25 6.04 -6.38
CA ASP A 60 9.52 5.74 -5.70
C ASP A 60 9.61 6.34 -4.30
N ASN A 61 8.85 7.38 -4.01
CA ASN A 61 8.76 7.99 -2.68
C ASN A 61 7.44 7.67 -1.97
N SER A 62 6.69 6.71 -2.47
CA SER A 62 5.48 6.21 -1.81
C SER A 62 5.84 5.01 -0.95
N TYR A 63 5.55 5.09 0.35
CA TYR A 63 5.96 4.03 1.28
C TYR A 63 5.25 2.70 1.01
N LEU A 64 4.06 2.74 0.40
CA LEU A 64 3.38 1.53 -0.05
C LEU A 64 4.29 0.70 -0.97
N ILE A 65 4.95 1.35 -1.93
CA ILE A 65 5.87 0.66 -2.85
C ILE A 65 7.09 0.12 -2.10
N VAL A 66 7.65 0.90 -1.17
CA VAL A 66 8.78 0.45 -0.33
C VAL A 66 8.42 -0.84 0.40
N LYS A 67 7.24 -0.88 1.00
CA LYS A 67 6.76 -2.07 1.74
C LYS A 67 6.54 -3.28 0.84
N LEU A 68 6.04 -3.07 -0.37
CA LEU A 68 5.70 -4.19 -1.27
C LEU A 68 6.91 -4.75 -2.01
N GLU A 69 7.89 -3.92 -2.34
CA GLU A 69 9.09 -4.37 -3.07
C GLU A 69 10.14 -4.98 -2.15
N GLY A 70 10.26 -4.50 -0.92
CA GLY A 70 11.11 -5.12 0.10
C GLY A 70 12.62 -4.91 -0.05
N VAL A 71 13.06 -4.06 -0.97
CA VAL A 71 14.49 -3.86 -1.27
C VAL A 71 15.02 -2.47 -0.92
N ASP A 72 14.13 -1.52 -0.63
CA ASP A 72 14.54 -0.15 -0.32
C ASP A 72 15.07 -0.07 1.11
N PRO A 73 16.23 0.59 1.34
CA PRO A 73 16.78 0.73 2.69
C PRO A 73 15.89 1.54 3.65
N ARG A 74 14.90 2.28 3.14
CA ARG A 74 13.93 2.99 3.97
C ARG A 74 12.85 2.07 4.55
N LEU A 75 12.82 0.79 4.16
CA LEU A 75 11.86 -0.19 4.67
C LEU A 75 12.03 -0.38 6.18
N ALA A 76 10.94 -0.22 6.93
CA ALA A 76 10.88 -0.56 8.34
C ALA A 76 10.04 -1.83 8.53
N GLY A 77 10.53 -2.76 9.34
CA GLY A 77 9.88 -4.05 9.52
C GLY A 77 10.01 -4.94 8.28
N GLY A 78 9.08 -5.87 8.13
CA GLY A 78 9.12 -6.84 7.05
C GLY A 78 8.41 -6.38 5.78
N GLN A 79 8.76 -7.02 4.67
CA GLN A 79 8.07 -6.84 3.40
C GLN A 79 6.62 -7.33 3.51
N MET A 80 5.69 -6.59 2.90
CA MET A 80 4.27 -6.97 2.86
C MET A 80 3.92 -7.68 1.53
N PRO A 81 2.92 -8.57 1.52
CA PRO A 81 2.13 -9.06 2.67
C PRO A 81 2.98 -9.88 3.64
N ALA A 82 2.74 -9.72 4.95
CA ALA A 82 3.49 -10.43 5.97
C ALA A 82 3.39 -11.96 5.78
N GLY A 83 4.54 -12.63 5.75
CA GLY A 83 4.60 -14.08 5.53
C GLY A 83 4.43 -14.51 4.08
N GLY A 84 4.23 -13.57 3.15
CA GLY A 84 4.05 -13.86 1.73
C GLY A 84 2.76 -14.62 1.39
N PRO A 85 2.55 -15.02 0.13
CA PRO A 85 3.42 -14.71 -1.00
C PRO A 85 3.44 -13.22 -1.31
N PHE A 86 4.60 -12.72 -1.75
CA PHE A 86 4.74 -11.31 -2.12
C PHE A 86 4.13 -11.07 -3.50
N LEU A 87 3.81 -9.80 -3.79
CA LEU A 87 3.20 -9.44 -5.07
C LEU A 87 4.14 -9.73 -6.24
N SER A 88 3.55 -10.16 -7.36
CA SER A 88 4.30 -10.32 -8.60
C SER A 88 4.74 -8.97 -9.16
N GLN A 89 5.73 -8.99 -10.05
CA GLN A 89 6.16 -7.76 -10.72
C GLN A 89 5.01 -7.12 -11.51
N ALA A 90 4.15 -7.94 -12.12
CA ALA A 90 2.99 -7.43 -12.85
C ALA A 90 2.02 -6.68 -11.92
N GLU A 91 1.76 -7.22 -10.74
CA GLU A 91 0.91 -6.56 -9.74
C GLU A 91 1.53 -5.27 -9.23
N LEU A 92 2.84 -5.29 -8.94
CA LEU A 92 3.59 -4.11 -8.54
C LEU A 92 3.54 -3.02 -9.61
N ASN A 93 3.68 -3.39 -10.88
CA ASN A 93 3.64 -2.45 -11.98
C ASN A 93 2.26 -1.77 -12.12
N VAL A 94 1.18 -2.50 -11.87
CA VAL A 94 -0.17 -1.93 -11.88
C VAL A 94 -0.30 -0.85 -10.80
N ILE A 95 0.20 -1.13 -9.60
CA ILE A 95 0.15 -0.17 -8.49
C ILE A 95 1.04 1.04 -8.79
N ARG A 96 2.24 0.82 -9.28
CA ARG A 96 3.15 1.91 -9.68
C ARG A 96 2.52 2.81 -10.74
N GLN A 97 1.87 2.21 -11.73
CA GLN A 97 1.23 2.97 -12.80
C GLN A 97 0.07 3.81 -12.28
N TRP A 98 -0.72 3.26 -11.36
CA TRP A 98 -1.80 4.01 -10.70
C TRP A 98 -1.25 5.24 -9.98
N ILE A 99 -0.16 5.09 -9.24
CA ILE A 99 0.48 6.22 -8.54
C ILE A 99 1.01 7.24 -9.54
N LEU A 100 1.72 6.78 -10.59
CA LEU A 100 2.24 7.67 -11.64
C LEU A 100 1.15 8.48 -12.30
N ASN A 101 -0.03 7.90 -12.49
CA ASN A 101 -1.17 8.58 -13.12
C ASN A 101 -1.92 9.50 -12.16
N GLY A 102 -1.43 9.70 -10.93
CA GLY A 102 -1.99 10.65 -9.98
C GLY A 102 -2.74 10.02 -8.82
N ALA A 103 -2.71 8.70 -8.69
CA ALA A 103 -3.34 7.95 -7.58
C ALA A 103 -4.81 8.34 -7.40
N MET A 104 -5.58 8.29 -8.46
CA MET A 104 -6.98 8.72 -8.46
C MET A 104 -7.88 7.70 -7.75
N ASP A 105 -8.93 8.20 -7.12
CA ASP A 105 -9.98 7.36 -6.52
C ASP A 105 -11.04 7.03 -7.59
N ASP A 106 -10.69 6.12 -8.45
CA ASP A 106 -11.53 5.75 -9.61
C ASP A 106 -12.05 4.31 -9.55
#